data_8ae99fa57d121bf2b8680adcabf17b2d
#
_entry.id   8ae99fa57d121bf2b8680adcabf17b2d
#
_cell.length_a   1.000
_cell.length_b   1.000
_cell.length_c   1.000
_cell.angle_alpha   90.00
_cell.angle_beta   90.00
_cell.angle_gamma   90.00
#
_symmetry.space_group_name_H-M   'P 1'
#
loop_
_entity.id
_entity.type
_entity.pdbx_description
1 polymer ?
#
loop_
_entity_poly.entity_id
_entity_poly.type
_entity_poly.pdbx_seq_one_letter_code
_entity_poly.pdbx_strand_id
1 'polypeptide(L)'
;MKRCSIIVHSVSGNSYIIGSYLQELMEERNVDARLYRVDDPDLHIWANTQETTNDYYEDICALPLVSTSVLLKSDMIILGCPTRFGNITAEMKTFLDTTLPLTKDKSLESKFFACYTSCLNSNAEGAHTLSAMIYWAQSMGMLHIPFGVHDELDYCIQPVSGIVHLAGKEGSTRPSDRLGKEMEAYADTLSAYIQE
;
A
#
# COMPACT_ATOMS: atom_id res chain seq x y z
N MET A 1 -3.61 1.48 -21.88
CA MET A 1 -2.65 1.13 -20.83
C MET A 1 -3.47 0.75 -19.61
N LYS A 2 -3.14 -0.35 -18.97
CA LYS A 2 -3.80 -0.80 -17.73
C LYS A 2 -3.49 0.16 -16.59
N ARG A 3 -4.45 0.35 -15.69
CA ARG A 3 -4.35 1.34 -14.62
C ARG A 3 -4.16 0.68 -13.26
N CYS A 4 -3.11 1.06 -12.55
CA CYS A 4 -2.84 0.70 -11.16
C CYS A 4 -3.04 1.93 -10.26
N SER A 5 -3.90 1.83 -9.25
CA SER A 5 -4.04 2.88 -8.25
C SER A 5 -3.45 2.41 -6.93
N ILE A 6 -2.45 3.14 -6.46
CA ILE A 6 -1.78 2.91 -5.18
C ILE A 6 -2.39 3.88 -4.18
N ILE A 7 -2.99 3.36 -3.12
CA ILE A 7 -3.70 4.16 -2.11
C ILE A 7 -2.95 4.06 -0.80
N VAL A 8 -2.50 5.19 -0.29
CA VAL A 8 -1.65 5.22 0.89
C VAL A 8 -2.24 6.05 2.03
N HIS A 9 -2.07 5.55 3.24
CA HIS A 9 -1.98 6.36 4.45
C HIS A 9 -0.54 6.36 4.92
N SER A 10 0.00 7.52 5.26
CA SER A 10 1.38 7.65 5.74
C SER A 10 1.48 8.77 6.76
N VAL A 11 2.14 8.50 7.89
CA VAL A 11 2.40 9.48 8.94
C VAL A 11 3.88 9.83 8.97
N SER A 12 4.77 8.85 9.17
CA SER A 12 6.22 9.05 9.25
C SER A 12 6.95 9.05 7.89
N GLY A 13 6.22 9.03 6.76
CA GLY A 13 6.79 9.00 5.43
C GLY A 13 7.02 7.61 4.84
N ASN A 14 7.22 6.56 5.66
CA ASN A 14 7.64 5.25 5.15
C ASN A 14 6.64 4.61 4.17
N SER A 15 5.34 4.65 4.46
CA SER A 15 4.33 4.11 3.52
C SER A 15 4.26 4.94 2.23
N TYR A 16 4.49 6.26 2.31
CA TYR A 16 4.61 7.13 1.15
C TYR A 16 5.81 6.76 0.28
N ILE A 17 7.00 6.60 0.88
CA ILE A 17 8.23 6.22 0.14
C ILE A 17 8.02 4.90 -0.60
N ILE A 18 7.46 3.88 0.07
CA ILE A 18 7.16 2.58 -0.55
C ILE A 18 6.16 2.75 -1.70
N GLY A 19 5.08 3.50 -1.50
CA GLY A 19 4.07 3.74 -2.52
C GLY A 19 4.61 4.49 -3.73
N SER A 20 5.45 5.51 -3.52
CA SER A 20 6.11 6.27 -4.60
C SER A 20 7.06 5.38 -5.41
N TYR A 21 7.86 4.57 -4.73
CA TYR A 21 8.77 3.66 -5.44
C TYR A 21 8.01 2.57 -6.20
N LEU A 22 6.92 2.01 -5.64
CA LEU A 22 6.05 1.09 -6.40
C LEU A 22 5.41 1.77 -7.61
N GLN A 23 5.04 3.05 -7.52
CA GLN A 23 4.54 3.79 -8.68
C GLN A 23 5.60 3.84 -9.78
N GLU A 24 6.84 4.26 -9.47
CA GLU A 24 7.95 4.31 -10.42
C GLU A 24 8.19 2.94 -11.08
N LEU A 25 8.30 1.89 -10.27
CA LEU A 25 8.51 0.52 -10.76
C LEU A 25 7.40 0.05 -11.70
N MET A 26 6.14 0.36 -11.42
CA MET A 26 5.01 -0.02 -12.28
C MET A 26 4.99 0.81 -13.58
N GLU A 27 5.33 2.11 -13.52
CA GLU A 27 5.45 2.98 -14.70
C GLU A 27 6.56 2.51 -15.63
N GLU A 28 7.72 2.11 -15.11
CA GLU A 28 8.82 1.50 -15.87
C GLU A 28 8.38 0.22 -16.61
N ARG A 29 7.36 -0.47 -16.08
CA ARG A 29 6.77 -1.67 -16.67
C ARG A 29 5.53 -1.40 -17.53
N ASN A 30 5.37 -0.14 -18.00
CA ASN A 30 4.28 0.30 -18.87
C ASN A 30 2.87 0.15 -18.27
N VAL A 31 2.72 0.32 -16.97
CA VAL A 31 1.43 0.41 -16.27
C VAL A 31 1.15 1.88 -15.94
N ASP A 32 -0.08 2.38 -16.18
CA ASP A 32 -0.51 3.73 -15.73
C ASP A 32 -0.71 3.69 -14.20
N ALA A 33 0.37 3.84 -13.45
CA ALA A 33 0.35 3.81 -11.99
C ALA A 33 0.18 5.21 -11.41
N ARG A 34 -0.65 5.34 -10.38
CA ARG A 34 -0.89 6.61 -9.69
C ARG A 34 -1.03 6.43 -8.20
N LEU A 35 -0.34 7.30 -7.46
CA LEU A 35 -0.39 7.33 -6.01
C LEU A 35 -1.47 8.32 -5.53
N TYR A 36 -2.27 7.88 -4.57
CA TYR A 36 -3.34 8.64 -3.91
C TYR A 36 -3.21 8.51 -2.40
N ARG A 37 -3.57 9.53 -1.66
CA ARG A 37 -3.67 9.45 -0.21
C ARG A 37 -5.10 9.31 0.28
N VAL A 38 -5.30 8.65 1.41
CA VAL A 38 -6.52 8.80 2.19
C VAL A 38 -6.50 10.12 2.96
N ASP A 39 -7.66 10.61 3.34
CA ASP A 39 -7.75 11.81 4.17
C ASP A 39 -7.27 11.52 5.59
N ASP A 40 -6.39 12.39 6.09
CA ASP A 40 -5.91 12.41 7.47
C ASP A 40 -5.94 13.87 7.96
N PRO A 41 -7.03 14.28 8.63
CA PRO A 41 -7.19 15.65 9.12
C PRO A 41 -6.18 16.01 10.20
N ASP A 42 -5.60 15.02 10.88
CA ASP A 42 -4.68 15.21 12.01
C ASP A 42 -3.21 15.14 11.60
N LEU A 43 -2.89 14.89 10.32
CA LEU A 43 -1.51 14.75 9.85
C LEU A 43 -0.65 15.98 10.20
N HIS A 44 -1.23 17.18 10.16
CA HIS A 44 -0.56 18.43 10.52
C HIS A 44 -0.14 18.47 12.01
N ILE A 45 -0.87 17.79 12.89
CA ILE A 45 -0.53 17.69 14.32
C ILE A 45 0.73 16.85 14.49
N TRP A 46 0.79 15.72 13.76
CA TRP A 46 1.96 14.84 13.77
C TRP A 46 3.19 15.53 13.17
N ALA A 47 3.03 16.27 12.06
CA ALA A 47 4.13 17.03 11.44
C ALA A 47 4.73 18.07 12.38
N ASN A 48 3.92 18.70 13.23
CA ASN A 48 4.38 19.68 14.22
C ASN A 48 5.05 19.06 15.45
N THR A 49 4.87 17.77 15.69
CA THR A 49 5.34 17.08 16.90
C THR A 49 6.41 16.01 16.64
N GLN A 50 6.54 15.56 15.39
CA GLN A 50 7.47 14.49 15.01
C GLN A 50 8.26 14.89 13.78
N GLU A 51 9.58 14.94 13.89
CA GLU A 51 10.50 15.27 12.79
C GLU A 51 10.30 14.33 11.58
N THR A 52 10.18 13.04 11.82
CA THR A 52 9.97 12.05 10.77
C THR A 52 8.69 12.28 9.94
N THR A 53 7.67 12.88 10.52
CA THR A 53 6.44 13.25 9.81
C THR A 53 6.64 14.56 9.05
N ASN A 54 7.34 15.52 9.66
CA ASN A 54 7.60 16.81 9.03
C ASN A 54 8.39 16.69 7.73
N ASP A 55 9.35 15.76 7.66
CA ASP A 55 10.19 15.52 6.48
C ASP A 55 9.38 15.22 5.19
N TYR A 56 8.20 14.62 5.32
CA TYR A 56 7.37 14.18 4.19
C TYR A 56 5.97 14.79 4.18
N TYR A 57 5.71 15.73 5.07
CA TYR A 57 4.37 16.32 5.22
C TYR A 57 3.87 16.98 3.94
N GLU A 58 4.71 17.81 3.32
CA GLU A 58 4.34 18.53 2.10
C GLU A 58 4.12 17.57 0.93
N ASP A 59 5.00 16.57 0.77
CA ASP A 59 4.90 15.57 -0.29
C ASP A 59 3.61 14.75 -0.16
N ILE A 60 3.29 14.30 1.06
CA ILE A 60 2.06 13.55 1.33
C ILE A 60 0.83 14.43 1.06
N CYS A 61 0.85 15.68 1.51
CA CYS A 61 -0.27 16.60 1.29
C CYS A 61 -0.47 16.96 -0.19
N ALA A 62 0.59 16.93 -1.00
CA ALA A 62 0.52 17.17 -2.45
C ALA A 62 -0.17 16.03 -3.22
N LEU A 63 -0.23 14.81 -2.65
CA LEU A 63 -0.92 13.70 -3.29
C LEU A 63 -2.43 13.96 -3.41
N PRO A 64 -3.05 13.56 -4.54
CA PRO A 64 -4.48 13.66 -4.69
C PRO A 64 -5.21 12.76 -3.68
N LEU A 65 -6.32 13.26 -3.14
CA LEU A 65 -7.20 12.46 -2.29
C LEU A 65 -7.86 11.35 -3.10
N VAL A 66 -7.88 10.16 -2.51
CA VAL A 66 -8.58 9.02 -3.10
C VAL A 66 -10.09 9.20 -3.00
N SER A 67 -10.79 8.69 -4.01
CA SER A 67 -12.25 8.56 -4.01
C SER A 67 -12.67 7.19 -4.54
N THR A 68 -13.90 6.79 -4.31
CA THR A 68 -14.44 5.54 -4.84
C THR A 68 -14.40 5.48 -6.37
N SER A 69 -14.47 6.63 -7.05
CA SER A 69 -14.36 6.72 -8.50
C SER A 69 -12.97 6.33 -9.03
N VAL A 70 -11.93 6.48 -8.23
CA VAL A 70 -10.58 6.00 -8.55
C VAL A 70 -10.57 4.48 -8.61
N LEU A 71 -11.16 3.81 -7.61
CA LEU A 71 -11.23 2.34 -7.57
C LEU A 71 -11.97 1.76 -8.78
N LEU A 72 -13.07 2.40 -9.16
CA LEU A 72 -13.88 1.95 -10.31
C LEU A 72 -13.11 1.96 -11.62
N LYS A 73 -12.18 2.91 -11.80
CA LYS A 73 -11.37 3.10 -13.01
C LYS A 73 -10.08 2.28 -13.02
N SER A 74 -9.74 1.62 -11.92
CA SER A 74 -8.51 0.84 -11.80
C SER A 74 -8.70 -0.59 -12.28
N ASP A 75 -7.68 -1.18 -12.88
CA ASP A 75 -7.56 -2.62 -13.14
C ASP A 75 -6.91 -3.31 -11.93
N MET A 76 -6.00 -2.61 -11.24
CA MET A 76 -5.33 -3.06 -10.03
C MET A 76 -5.40 -2.00 -8.94
N ILE A 77 -5.55 -2.42 -7.70
CA ILE A 77 -5.53 -1.57 -6.51
C ILE A 77 -4.46 -2.09 -5.56
N ILE A 78 -3.56 -1.20 -5.14
CA ILE A 78 -2.56 -1.49 -4.11
C ILE A 78 -2.88 -0.64 -2.89
N LEU A 79 -3.02 -1.26 -1.72
CA LEU A 79 -3.21 -0.54 -0.46
C LEU A 79 -1.93 -0.56 0.37
N GLY A 80 -1.59 0.60 0.94
CA GLY A 80 -0.47 0.74 1.87
C GLY A 80 -0.81 1.62 3.07
N CYS A 81 -0.54 1.15 4.28
CA CYS A 81 -0.71 1.97 5.48
C CYS A 81 0.19 1.48 6.62
N PRO A 82 0.47 2.33 7.62
CA PRO A 82 1.15 1.88 8.83
C PRO A 82 0.29 0.88 9.61
N THR A 83 0.96 -0.06 10.27
CA THR A 83 0.32 -0.93 11.25
C THR A 83 -0.03 -0.15 12.52
N ARG A 84 -1.26 -0.31 13.00
CA ARG A 84 -1.72 0.17 14.29
C ARG A 84 -2.36 -0.99 15.05
N PHE A 85 -1.69 -1.45 16.12
CA PHE A 85 -2.15 -2.59 16.95
C PHE A 85 -2.46 -3.84 16.12
N GLY A 86 -1.60 -4.17 15.14
CA GLY A 86 -1.80 -5.31 14.24
C GLY A 86 -2.95 -5.14 13.24
N ASN A 87 -3.36 -3.90 12.94
CA ASN A 87 -4.46 -3.61 12.02
C ASN A 87 -4.14 -2.39 11.15
N ILE A 88 -5.00 -2.12 10.18
CA ILE A 88 -4.97 -0.90 9.37
C ILE A 88 -5.26 0.33 10.24
N THR A 89 -4.84 1.50 9.77
CA THR A 89 -5.11 2.77 10.44
C THR A 89 -6.60 3.13 10.37
N ALA A 90 -7.05 3.99 11.29
CA ALA A 90 -8.42 4.47 11.34
C ALA A 90 -8.78 5.24 10.04
N GLU A 91 -7.86 6.04 9.52
CA GLU A 91 -8.00 6.82 8.29
C GLU A 91 -8.19 5.90 7.08
N MET A 92 -7.36 4.86 6.94
CA MET A 92 -7.53 3.85 5.89
C MET A 92 -8.86 3.13 6.05
N LYS A 93 -9.22 2.72 7.28
CA LYS A 93 -10.51 2.05 7.53
C LYS A 93 -11.69 2.94 7.18
N THR A 94 -11.63 4.22 7.54
CA THR A 94 -12.67 5.20 7.22
C THR A 94 -12.89 5.28 5.70
N PHE A 95 -11.81 5.35 4.91
CA PHE A 95 -11.92 5.30 3.46
C PHE A 95 -12.53 3.98 2.98
N LEU A 96 -12.04 2.84 3.46
CA LEU A 96 -12.55 1.52 3.03
C LEU A 96 -14.04 1.36 3.35
N ASP A 97 -14.54 1.92 4.44
CA ASP A 97 -15.97 1.88 4.79
C ASP A 97 -16.83 2.66 3.78
N THR A 98 -16.30 3.70 3.14
CA THR A 98 -17.01 4.41 2.06
C THR A 98 -17.24 3.55 0.82
N THR A 99 -16.48 2.45 0.67
CA THR A 99 -16.59 1.54 -0.48
C THR A 99 -17.70 0.49 -0.33
N LEU A 100 -18.32 0.36 0.85
CA LEU A 100 -19.36 -0.63 1.11
C LEU A 100 -20.49 -0.65 0.07
N PRO A 101 -20.98 0.48 -0.46
CA PRO A 101 -22.00 0.46 -1.53
C PRO A 101 -21.59 -0.28 -2.80
N LEU A 102 -20.28 -0.33 -3.12
CA LEU A 102 -19.75 -0.98 -4.33
C LEU A 102 -19.90 -2.52 -4.30
N THR A 103 -20.16 -3.10 -3.11
CA THR A 103 -20.41 -4.55 -2.99
C THR A 103 -21.70 -4.98 -3.68
N LYS A 104 -22.72 -4.10 -3.70
CA LYS A 104 -24.03 -4.40 -4.29
C LYS A 104 -23.94 -4.65 -5.79
N ASP A 105 -23.15 -3.85 -6.47
CA ASP A 105 -23.01 -3.87 -7.93
C ASP A 105 -21.79 -4.71 -8.36
N LYS A 106 -21.09 -5.34 -7.42
CA LYS A 106 -19.87 -6.10 -7.67
C LYS A 106 -18.83 -5.32 -8.49
N SER A 107 -18.76 -4.01 -8.28
CA SER A 107 -18.01 -3.07 -9.12
C SER A 107 -16.50 -3.28 -9.11
N LEU A 108 -15.97 -3.98 -8.10
CA LEU A 108 -14.55 -4.30 -7.96
C LEU A 108 -14.25 -5.79 -8.22
N GLU A 109 -15.28 -6.59 -8.57
CA GLU A 109 -15.11 -8.02 -8.84
C GLU A 109 -14.08 -8.24 -9.95
N SER A 110 -13.19 -9.21 -9.75
CA SER A 110 -12.11 -9.60 -10.68
C SER A 110 -10.99 -8.57 -10.91
N LYS A 111 -11.01 -7.41 -10.24
CA LYS A 111 -9.85 -6.52 -10.23
C LYS A 111 -8.71 -7.11 -9.41
N PHE A 112 -7.47 -6.81 -9.79
CA PHE A 112 -6.30 -7.26 -9.04
C PHE A 112 -6.09 -6.42 -7.79
N PHE A 113 -5.56 -7.06 -6.75
CA PHE A 113 -5.28 -6.45 -5.47
C PHE A 113 -3.91 -6.86 -4.95
N ALA A 114 -3.17 -5.89 -4.41
CA ALA A 114 -1.94 -6.11 -3.67
C ALA A 114 -1.89 -5.20 -2.43
N CYS A 115 -1.01 -5.48 -1.49
CA CYS A 115 -0.87 -4.64 -0.30
C CYS A 115 0.52 -4.65 0.31
N TYR A 116 0.82 -3.58 1.03
CA TYR A 116 2.03 -3.45 1.84
C TYR A 116 1.72 -2.69 3.14
N THR A 117 2.60 -2.85 4.12
CA THR A 117 2.48 -2.12 5.38
C THR A 117 3.85 -1.75 5.95
N SER A 118 3.87 -0.74 6.80
CA SER A 118 5.01 -0.38 7.61
C SER A 118 4.66 -0.56 9.10
N CYS A 119 5.46 -1.29 9.85
CA CYS A 119 5.26 -1.52 11.28
C CYS A 119 6.53 -1.21 12.08
N LEU A 120 6.39 -1.03 13.38
CA LEU A 120 7.53 -0.59 14.19
C LEU A 120 8.58 -1.69 14.35
N ASN A 121 8.19 -2.88 14.82
CA ASN A 121 9.15 -3.85 15.32
C ASN A 121 8.88 -5.30 14.93
N SER A 122 7.74 -5.63 14.31
CA SER A 122 7.34 -7.03 14.16
C SER A 122 6.67 -7.32 12.82
N ASN A 123 7.27 -8.22 12.05
CA ASN A 123 6.65 -8.76 10.83
C ASN A 123 5.30 -9.44 11.12
N ALA A 124 5.11 -10.00 12.31
CA ALA A 124 3.85 -10.63 12.69
C ALA A 124 2.70 -9.62 12.76
N GLU A 125 2.93 -8.42 13.34
CA GLU A 125 1.94 -7.34 13.33
C GLU A 125 1.63 -6.87 11.91
N GLY A 126 2.67 -6.74 11.08
CA GLY A 126 2.53 -6.40 9.66
C GLY A 126 1.68 -7.43 8.91
N ALA A 127 1.91 -8.72 9.13
CA ALA A 127 1.14 -9.78 8.49
C ALA A 127 -0.37 -9.72 8.86
N HIS A 128 -0.70 -9.36 10.10
CA HIS A 128 -2.10 -9.14 10.50
C HIS A 128 -2.73 -7.95 9.76
N THR A 129 -1.98 -6.85 9.62
CA THR A 129 -2.45 -5.68 8.88
C THR A 129 -2.67 -5.99 7.40
N LEU A 130 -1.76 -6.74 6.76
CA LEU A 130 -1.94 -7.23 5.39
C LEU A 130 -3.21 -8.08 5.29
N SER A 131 -3.45 -8.99 6.25
CA SER A 131 -4.65 -9.83 6.27
C SER A 131 -5.93 -8.99 6.32
N ALA A 132 -5.97 -7.92 7.10
CA ALA A 132 -7.14 -7.03 7.15
C ALA A 132 -7.44 -6.38 5.79
N MET A 133 -6.41 -5.91 5.07
CA MET A 133 -6.56 -5.36 3.72
C MET A 133 -7.00 -6.44 2.71
N ILE A 134 -6.45 -7.65 2.80
CA ILE A 134 -6.80 -8.78 1.94
C ILE A 134 -8.27 -9.19 2.17
N TYR A 135 -8.74 -9.24 3.41
CA TYR A 135 -10.15 -9.55 3.71
C TYR A 135 -11.10 -8.51 3.10
N TRP A 136 -10.75 -7.21 3.14
CA TRP A 136 -11.51 -6.20 2.44
C TRP A 136 -11.58 -6.48 0.94
N ALA A 137 -10.44 -6.73 0.30
CA ALA A 137 -10.37 -6.99 -1.13
C ALA A 137 -11.18 -8.25 -1.54
N GLN A 138 -11.06 -9.32 -0.76
CA GLN A 138 -11.82 -10.56 -0.97
C GLN A 138 -13.33 -10.33 -0.81
N SER A 139 -13.74 -9.51 0.16
CA SER A 139 -15.15 -9.14 0.34
C SER A 139 -15.70 -8.33 -0.84
N MET A 140 -14.82 -7.65 -1.59
CA MET A 140 -15.15 -6.93 -2.83
C MET A 140 -15.07 -7.82 -4.09
N GLY A 141 -14.70 -9.11 -3.96
CA GLY A 141 -14.53 -10.03 -5.09
C GLY A 141 -13.24 -9.83 -5.88
N MET A 142 -12.25 -9.14 -5.31
CA MET A 142 -10.97 -8.88 -5.96
C MET A 142 -10.04 -10.10 -5.90
N LEU A 143 -9.11 -10.16 -6.84
CA LEU A 143 -8.08 -11.19 -6.93
C LEU A 143 -6.80 -10.71 -6.25
N HIS A 144 -6.50 -11.25 -5.08
CA HIS A 144 -5.26 -10.91 -4.37
C HIS A 144 -4.06 -11.58 -5.05
N ILE A 145 -3.07 -10.77 -5.42
CA ILE A 145 -1.76 -11.21 -5.89
C ILE A 145 -0.80 -11.20 -4.70
N PRO A 146 -0.37 -12.37 -4.22
CA PRO A 146 0.55 -12.45 -3.08
C PRO A 146 1.96 -11.98 -3.49
N PHE A 147 2.78 -11.61 -2.50
CA PHE A 147 4.22 -11.44 -2.73
C PHE A 147 4.84 -12.77 -3.21
N GLY A 148 4.48 -13.88 -2.56
CA GLY A 148 4.91 -15.21 -2.96
C GLY A 148 6.34 -15.52 -2.55
N VAL A 149 6.99 -16.40 -3.33
CA VAL A 149 8.39 -16.81 -3.16
C VAL A 149 9.15 -16.38 -4.42
N HIS A 150 10.29 -15.75 -4.24
CA HIS A 150 11.15 -15.25 -5.30
C HIS A 150 12.52 -15.91 -5.22
N ASP A 151 12.80 -16.81 -6.18
CA ASP A 151 14.05 -17.58 -6.23
C ASP A 151 15.27 -16.71 -6.54
N GLU A 152 15.06 -15.52 -7.13
CA GLU A 152 16.08 -14.52 -7.40
C GLU A 152 16.58 -13.80 -6.15
N LEU A 153 15.88 -13.93 -5.03
CA LEU A 153 16.27 -13.37 -3.75
C LEU A 153 17.01 -14.44 -2.92
N ASP A 154 18.27 -14.21 -2.60
CA ASP A 154 19.08 -15.13 -1.78
C ASP A 154 18.41 -15.51 -0.46
N TYR A 155 17.64 -14.58 0.10
CA TYR A 155 16.90 -14.75 1.34
C TYR A 155 15.78 -13.71 1.42
N CYS A 156 14.54 -14.16 1.55
CA CYS A 156 13.40 -13.29 1.72
C CYS A 156 12.76 -13.49 3.11
N ILE A 157 12.52 -12.38 3.82
CA ILE A 157 11.86 -12.37 5.13
C ILE A 157 10.42 -11.85 5.05
N GLN A 158 9.95 -11.52 3.85
CA GLN A 158 8.63 -10.97 3.65
C GLN A 158 7.55 -12.03 3.90
N PRO A 159 6.40 -11.64 4.48
CA PRO A 159 5.22 -12.49 4.46
C PRO A 159 4.79 -12.75 3.01
N VAL A 160 4.39 -13.98 2.71
CA VAL A 160 3.90 -14.35 1.36
C VAL A 160 2.71 -13.51 0.89
N SER A 161 1.98 -12.89 1.80
CA SER A 161 0.78 -12.09 1.51
C SER A 161 1.05 -10.67 1.03
N GLY A 162 2.26 -10.15 1.15
CA GLY A 162 2.61 -8.78 0.74
C GLY A 162 3.89 -8.30 1.41
N ILE A 163 4.21 -7.02 1.24
CA ILE A 163 5.43 -6.42 1.78
C ILE A 163 5.20 -5.84 3.17
N VAL A 164 6.14 -6.09 4.09
CA VAL A 164 6.21 -5.49 5.42
C VAL A 164 7.55 -4.77 5.57
N HIS A 165 7.50 -3.48 5.83
CA HIS A 165 8.66 -2.67 6.20
C HIS A 165 8.75 -2.52 7.72
N LEU A 166 9.94 -2.79 8.30
CA LEU A 166 10.21 -2.55 9.72
C LEU A 166 10.77 -1.15 9.90
N ALA A 167 9.91 -0.24 10.34
CA ALA A 167 10.21 1.19 10.45
C ALA A 167 11.01 1.57 11.71
N GLY A 168 11.21 0.62 12.64
CA GLY A 168 11.92 0.87 13.88
C GLY A 168 11.21 1.85 14.82
N LYS A 169 11.93 2.25 15.87
CA LYS A 169 11.39 3.20 16.85
C LYS A 169 10.97 4.51 16.16
N GLU A 170 9.77 4.98 16.47
CA GLU A 170 9.21 6.25 15.96
C GLU A 170 9.08 6.31 14.43
N GLY A 171 9.23 5.17 13.74
CA GLY A 171 9.13 5.13 12.27
C GLY A 171 10.32 5.76 11.55
N SER A 172 11.48 5.86 12.23
CA SER A 172 12.65 6.56 11.70
C SER A 172 13.51 5.72 10.75
N THR A 173 13.38 4.39 10.76
CA THR A 173 14.09 3.52 9.81
C THR A 173 13.44 3.60 8.45
N ARG A 174 14.20 4.03 7.45
CA ARG A 174 13.71 4.16 6.06
C ARG A 174 13.85 2.83 5.31
N PRO A 175 13.07 2.63 4.23
CA PRO A 175 13.21 1.49 3.33
C PRO A 175 14.67 1.31 2.87
N SER A 176 15.17 0.10 2.96
CA SER A 176 16.57 -0.25 2.60
C SER A 176 16.66 -0.69 1.14
N ASP A 177 17.91 -0.74 0.59
CA ASP A 177 18.18 -1.30 -0.74
C ASP A 177 17.69 -2.75 -0.89
N ARG A 178 17.69 -3.50 0.22
CA ARG A 178 17.14 -4.85 0.24
C ARG A 178 15.64 -4.84 -0.01
N LEU A 179 14.91 -3.99 0.69
CA LEU A 179 13.47 -3.83 0.47
C LEU A 179 13.20 -3.36 -0.96
N GLY A 180 14.07 -2.50 -1.52
CA GLY A 180 14.01 -2.09 -2.92
C GLY A 180 14.00 -3.28 -3.87
N LYS A 181 14.95 -4.22 -3.73
CA LYS A 181 15.01 -5.46 -4.54
C LYS A 181 13.76 -6.34 -4.37
N GLU A 182 13.26 -6.47 -3.14
CA GLU A 182 12.02 -7.20 -2.87
C GLU A 182 10.82 -6.53 -3.58
N MET A 183 10.78 -5.19 -3.61
CA MET A 183 9.75 -4.42 -4.32
C MET A 183 9.87 -4.54 -5.85
N GLU A 184 11.09 -4.56 -6.39
CA GLU A 184 11.34 -4.81 -7.82
C GLU A 184 10.78 -6.18 -8.24
N ALA A 185 11.11 -7.25 -7.52
CA ALA A 185 10.60 -8.59 -7.78
C ALA A 185 9.06 -8.65 -7.68
N TYR A 186 8.48 -7.95 -6.70
CA TYR A 186 7.03 -7.87 -6.58
C TYR A 186 6.39 -7.11 -7.74
N ALA A 187 6.98 -6.00 -8.15
CA ALA A 187 6.49 -5.21 -9.29
C ALA A 187 6.53 -6.00 -10.59
N ASP A 188 7.54 -6.87 -10.82
CA ASP A 188 7.59 -7.80 -11.94
C ASP A 188 6.37 -8.73 -11.94
N THR A 189 6.07 -9.33 -10.80
CA THR A 189 4.89 -10.17 -10.63
C THR A 189 3.59 -9.41 -10.88
N LEU A 190 3.41 -8.24 -10.24
CA LEU A 190 2.20 -7.43 -10.37
C LEU A 190 1.98 -6.97 -11.82
N SER A 191 3.04 -6.54 -12.50
CA SER A 191 2.95 -6.08 -13.89
C SER A 191 2.60 -7.21 -14.86
N ALA A 192 3.09 -8.42 -14.63
CA ALA A 192 2.73 -9.59 -15.43
C ALA A 192 1.21 -9.86 -15.33
N TYR A 193 0.67 -9.91 -14.11
CA TYR A 193 -0.77 -10.16 -13.93
C TYR A 193 -1.67 -9.07 -14.51
N ILE A 194 -1.32 -7.80 -14.34
CA ILE A 194 -2.19 -6.71 -14.82
C ILE A 194 -2.20 -6.60 -16.35
N GLN A 195 -1.17 -7.08 -17.03
CA GLN A 195 -1.04 -7.00 -18.50
C GLN A 195 -1.69 -8.18 -19.24
N GLU A 196 -1.99 -9.27 -18.55
CA GLU A 196 -2.82 -10.37 -19.05
C GLU A 196 -4.30 -9.94 -19.22
#